data_f69336e38c968fff4e604e1298a49fe5
#
_entry.id   f69336e38c968fff4e604e1298a49fe5
#
_cell.length_a   1.000
_cell.length_b   1.000
_cell.length_c   1.000
_cell.angle_alpha   90.00
_cell.angle_beta   90.00
_cell.angle_gamma   90.00
#
_symmetry.space_group_name_H-M   'P 1'
#
loop_
_entity.id
_entity.type
_entity.pdbx_description
1 polymer ?
#
loop_
_entity_poly.entity_id
_entity_poly.type
_entity_poly.pdbx_seq_one_letter_code
_entity_poly.pdbx_strand_id
1 'polypeptide(L)'
;MNHAQRLLAKDDHPYSIFRLPEALSCWQAVAVMGASYLSAGLLGALGSMLAHTSIVFPLLLGLLALVLAIAGTSGAGVCLTDLARGRPYRGVLSYCVAGLFSLPKLVGAGLLMLLLYGAVLVGVALVLLVCKLPGIGPVLLVVAVPLLVLTVALALLGYYVAVSIVGPAIWDGERVMHALSIAWSITRNHPFEAIGKIVGGLLLSGIFAAMVFGLVGISSLIVGGLAAPIIGVGMSLDWSALVGGYGSSHWVGAGVGYALVFVTASAFVFLLPLMVGALTWCEFSDKVDRGTIRSATDSALQDVNARVAEF
;
A
#
# COMPACT_ATOMS: atom_id res chain seq x y z
N MET A 1 -6.31 23.78 -12.56
CA MET A 1 -7.66 23.41 -12.04
C MET A 1 -8.44 24.71 -11.83
N ASN A 2 -9.53 24.90 -12.55
CA ASN A 2 -10.31 26.14 -12.53
C ASN A 2 -10.96 26.34 -11.14
N HIS A 3 -11.00 27.61 -10.70
CA HIS A 3 -11.59 28.04 -9.43
C HIS A 3 -13.05 27.55 -9.25
N ALA A 4 -13.78 27.36 -10.36
CA ALA A 4 -15.14 26.82 -10.41
C ALA A 4 -15.22 25.35 -9.98
N GLN A 5 -14.22 24.51 -10.28
CA GLN A 5 -14.19 23.11 -9.83
C GLN A 5 -13.93 22.97 -8.33
N ARG A 6 -13.21 23.93 -7.73
CA ARG A 6 -13.05 23.98 -6.27
C ARG A 6 -14.33 24.36 -5.54
N LEU A 7 -15.19 25.17 -6.18
CA LEU A 7 -16.45 25.62 -5.57
C LEU A 7 -17.53 24.51 -5.61
N LEU A 8 -17.58 23.72 -6.67
CA LEU A 8 -18.55 22.61 -6.81
C LEU A 8 -18.25 21.41 -5.89
N ALA A 9 -16.99 21.23 -5.48
CA ALA A 9 -16.59 20.15 -4.55
C ALA A 9 -16.62 20.57 -3.07
N LYS A 10 -16.84 21.85 -2.79
CA LYS A 10 -16.61 22.42 -1.45
C LYS A 10 -17.83 22.36 -0.53
N ASP A 11 -19.05 22.22 -1.07
CA ASP A 11 -20.22 22.58 -0.27
C ASP A 11 -20.94 21.47 0.47
N ASP A 12 -20.78 20.15 0.12
CA ASP A 12 -21.52 19.11 0.86
C ASP A 12 -20.67 17.98 1.48
N HIS A 13 -19.57 17.54 0.82
CA HIS A 13 -18.72 16.46 1.35
C HIS A 13 -17.24 16.67 0.97
N PRO A 14 -16.43 17.35 1.79
CA PRO A 14 -15.03 17.68 1.47
C PRO A 14 -14.13 16.44 1.26
N TYR A 15 -14.52 15.27 1.77
CA TYR A 15 -13.77 14.01 1.67
C TYR A 15 -14.48 12.95 0.83
N SER A 16 -15.24 13.39 -0.21
CA SER A 16 -15.95 12.48 -1.10
C SER A 16 -15.00 11.61 -1.92
N ILE A 17 -15.40 10.34 -2.17
CA ILE A 17 -14.69 9.41 -3.07
C ILE A 17 -14.59 9.97 -4.50
N PHE A 18 -15.52 10.83 -4.92
CA PHE A 18 -15.49 11.48 -6.24
C PHE A 18 -14.31 12.41 -6.46
N ARG A 19 -13.54 12.73 -5.40
CA ARG A 19 -12.26 13.45 -5.50
C ARG A 19 -11.07 12.57 -5.90
N LEU A 20 -11.25 11.26 -6.05
CA LEU A 20 -10.17 10.35 -6.48
C LEU A 20 -9.43 10.81 -7.74
N PRO A 21 -10.09 11.34 -8.81
CA PRO A 21 -9.38 11.82 -9.98
C PRO A 21 -8.42 12.98 -9.71
N GLU A 22 -8.59 13.73 -8.61
CA GLU A 22 -7.67 14.80 -8.22
C GLU A 22 -6.25 14.28 -7.94
N ALA A 23 -6.13 13.03 -7.50
CA ALA A 23 -4.83 12.37 -7.29
C ALA A 23 -4.02 12.30 -8.58
N LEU A 24 -4.67 12.03 -9.71
CA LEU A 24 -4.02 11.95 -11.03
C LEU A 24 -3.58 13.33 -11.55
N SER A 25 -4.23 14.40 -11.08
CA SER A 25 -3.89 15.78 -11.42
C SER A 25 -2.75 16.34 -10.56
N CYS A 26 -2.38 15.64 -9.48
CA CYS A 26 -1.28 16.02 -8.60
C CYS A 26 0.06 15.58 -9.18
N TRP A 27 0.64 16.40 -10.10
CA TRP A 27 1.88 16.05 -10.78
C TRP A 27 3.05 15.76 -9.83
N GLN A 28 3.08 16.38 -8.63
CA GLN A 28 4.10 16.15 -7.63
C GLN A 28 4.06 14.71 -7.10
N ALA A 29 2.86 14.19 -6.81
CA ALA A 29 2.68 12.81 -6.36
C ALA A 29 3.08 11.82 -7.48
N VAL A 30 2.67 12.10 -8.72
CA VAL A 30 3.07 11.33 -9.91
C VAL A 30 4.59 11.34 -10.09
N ALA A 31 5.22 12.51 -9.97
CA ALA A 31 6.67 12.66 -10.13
C ALA A 31 7.45 11.90 -9.05
N VAL A 32 7.05 12.02 -7.76
CA VAL A 32 7.68 11.31 -6.64
C VAL A 32 7.59 9.80 -6.84
N MET A 33 6.40 9.31 -7.13
CA MET A 33 6.14 7.88 -7.27
C MET A 33 6.81 7.33 -8.53
N GLY A 34 6.67 8.02 -9.66
CA GLY A 34 7.27 7.65 -10.94
C GLY A 34 8.81 7.60 -10.84
N ALA A 35 9.44 8.65 -10.32
CA ALA A 35 10.89 8.70 -10.14
C ALA A 35 11.39 7.56 -9.23
N SER A 36 10.69 7.30 -8.13
CA SER A 36 11.08 6.24 -7.18
C SER A 36 10.92 4.85 -7.79
N TYR A 37 9.84 4.60 -8.51
CA TYR A 37 9.60 3.32 -9.17
C TYR A 37 10.57 3.08 -10.33
N LEU A 38 10.87 4.13 -11.13
CA LEU A 38 11.88 4.05 -12.18
C LEU A 38 13.26 3.74 -11.59
N SER A 39 13.66 4.45 -10.53
CA SER A 39 14.92 4.19 -9.84
C SER A 39 14.97 2.77 -9.26
N ALA A 40 13.88 2.30 -8.64
CA ALA A 40 13.78 0.95 -8.13
C ALA A 40 13.85 -0.10 -9.26
N GLY A 41 13.18 0.15 -10.38
CA GLY A 41 13.24 -0.71 -11.56
C GLY A 41 14.64 -0.80 -12.16
N LEU A 42 15.35 0.33 -12.26
CA LEU A 42 16.74 0.36 -12.73
C LEU A 42 17.68 -0.42 -11.80
N LEU A 43 17.53 -0.26 -10.48
CA LEU A 43 18.31 -1.03 -9.52
C LEU A 43 18.01 -2.53 -9.59
N GLY A 44 16.75 -2.90 -9.77
CA GLY A 44 16.35 -4.29 -9.98
C GLY A 44 16.96 -4.88 -11.26
N ALA A 45 16.95 -4.12 -12.36
CA ALA A 45 17.59 -4.51 -13.62
C ALA A 45 19.11 -4.68 -13.47
N LEU A 46 19.77 -3.74 -12.80
CA LEU A 46 21.21 -3.85 -12.49
C LEU A 46 21.49 -5.08 -11.59
N GLY A 47 20.64 -5.32 -10.60
CA GLY A 47 20.74 -6.50 -9.75
C GLY A 47 20.65 -7.80 -10.55
N SER A 48 19.69 -7.89 -11.47
CA SER A 48 19.54 -9.07 -12.33
C SER A 48 20.76 -9.31 -13.24
N MET A 49 21.35 -8.25 -13.78
CA MET A 49 22.58 -8.35 -14.59
C MET A 49 23.78 -8.86 -13.77
N LEU A 50 23.87 -8.48 -12.49
CA LEU A 50 24.96 -8.89 -11.61
C LEU A 50 24.73 -10.25 -10.94
N ALA A 51 23.56 -10.87 -11.13
CA ALA A 51 23.21 -12.17 -10.53
C ALA A 51 24.17 -13.30 -10.94
N HIS A 52 24.79 -13.19 -12.13
CA HIS A 52 25.75 -14.17 -12.62
C HIS A 52 27.12 -14.11 -11.90
N THR A 53 27.44 -12.97 -11.26
CA THR A 53 28.74 -12.78 -10.58
C THR A 53 28.69 -13.14 -9.11
N SER A 54 27.56 -12.83 -8.41
CA SER A 54 27.39 -13.10 -6.99
C SER A 54 25.91 -12.95 -6.62
N ILE A 55 25.40 -13.76 -5.71
CA ILE A 55 24.05 -13.68 -5.17
C ILE A 55 23.87 -12.47 -4.23
N VAL A 56 24.94 -11.91 -3.69
CA VAL A 56 24.91 -10.82 -2.72
C VAL A 56 24.50 -9.49 -3.39
N PHE A 57 25.01 -9.20 -4.59
CA PHE A 57 24.70 -7.96 -5.29
C PHE A 57 23.22 -7.82 -5.66
N PRO A 58 22.56 -8.82 -6.29
CA PRO A 58 21.12 -8.75 -6.55
C PRO A 58 20.28 -8.57 -5.29
N LEU A 59 20.67 -9.22 -4.18
CA LEU A 59 19.95 -9.12 -2.91
C LEU A 59 20.04 -7.71 -2.32
N LEU A 60 21.24 -7.11 -2.31
CA LEU A 60 21.43 -5.73 -1.83
C LEU A 60 20.72 -4.70 -2.71
N LEU A 61 20.87 -4.82 -4.04
CA LEU A 61 20.21 -3.93 -4.99
C LEU A 61 18.69 -4.09 -4.96
N GLY A 62 18.20 -5.31 -4.80
CA GLY A 62 16.78 -5.60 -4.64
C GLY A 62 16.21 -5.02 -3.34
N LEU A 63 16.94 -5.12 -2.23
CA LEU A 63 16.55 -4.49 -0.97
C LEU A 63 16.52 -2.95 -1.10
N LEU A 64 17.53 -2.36 -1.73
CA LEU A 64 17.58 -0.92 -1.98
C LEU A 64 16.42 -0.48 -2.90
N ALA A 65 16.13 -1.24 -3.95
CA ALA A 65 15.01 -1.00 -4.84
C ALA A 65 13.66 -1.03 -4.08
N LEU A 66 13.48 -2.01 -3.18
CA LEU A 66 12.31 -2.12 -2.34
C LEU A 66 12.16 -0.90 -1.41
N VAL A 67 13.25 -0.48 -0.75
CA VAL A 67 13.26 0.70 0.13
C VAL A 67 12.89 1.96 -0.66
N LEU A 68 13.44 2.15 -1.87
CA LEU A 68 13.10 3.29 -2.72
C LEU A 68 11.65 3.27 -3.19
N ALA A 69 11.13 2.10 -3.57
CA ALA A 69 9.74 1.97 -3.98
C ALA A 69 8.78 2.31 -2.83
N ILE A 70 9.04 1.81 -1.62
CA ILE A 70 8.22 2.10 -0.44
C ILE A 70 8.35 3.59 -0.03
N ALA A 71 9.58 4.16 -0.09
CA ALA A 71 9.81 5.57 0.19
C ALA A 71 9.04 6.48 -0.77
N GLY A 72 9.06 6.15 -2.08
CA GLY A 72 8.32 6.88 -3.09
C GLY A 72 6.81 6.80 -2.91
N THR A 73 6.28 5.61 -2.64
CA THR A 73 4.86 5.40 -2.32
C THR A 73 4.47 6.22 -1.09
N SER A 74 5.31 6.23 -0.06
CA SER A 74 5.08 7.00 1.15
C SER A 74 5.17 8.52 0.90
N GLY A 75 6.13 8.97 0.11
CA GLY A 75 6.25 10.38 -0.29
C GLY A 75 5.04 10.87 -1.10
N ALA A 76 4.57 10.05 -2.04
CA ALA A 76 3.32 10.31 -2.75
C ALA A 76 2.12 10.34 -1.80
N GLY A 77 2.08 9.43 -0.82
CA GLY A 77 1.05 9.41 0.22
C GLY A 77 1.02 10.68 1.07
N VAL A 78 2.19 11.22 1.48
CA VAL A 78 2.28 12.52 2.17
C VAL A 78 1.72 13.64 1.28
N CYS A 79 2.08 13.67 -0.02
CA CYS A 79 1.57 14.64 -0.96
C CYS A 79 0.05 14.58 -1.11
N LEU A 80 -0.51 13.38 -1.23
CA LEU A 80 -1.96 13.17 -1.34
C LEU A 80 -2.71 13.50 -0.04
N THR A 81 -2.08 13.29 1.12
CA THR A 81 -2.64 13.69 2.41
C THR A 81 -2.68 15.23 2.53
N ASP A 82 -1.62 15.93 2.10
CA ASP A 82 -1.61 17.39 2.03
C ASP A 82 -2.69 17.90 1.04
N LEU A 83 -2.87 17.23 -0.11
CA LEU A 83 -3.93 17.53 -1.07
C LEU A 83 -5.32 17.35 -0.47
N ALA A 84 -5.57 16.22 0.21
CA ALA A 84 -6.86 15.92 0.85
C ALA A 84 -7.22 16.97 1.90
N ARG A 85 -6.24 17.46 2.66
CA ARG A 85 -6.41 18.52 3.67
C ARG A 85 -6.40 19.95 3.10
N GLY A 86 -6.16 20.12 1.80
CA GLY A 86 -6.04 21.46 1.18
C GLY A 86 -4.81 22.24 1.63
N ARG A 87 -3.77 21.58 2.11
CA ARG A 87 -2.49 22.22 2.49
C ARG A 87 -1.72 22.67 1.25
N PRO A 88 -0.86 23.71 1.36
CA PRO A 88 -0.02 24.14 0.26
C PRO A 88 0.97 23.05 -0.13
N TYR A 89 1.21 22.89 -1.44
CA TYR A 89 2.16 21.92 -1.96
C TYR A 89 3.60 22.27 -1.55
N ARG A 90 4.33 21.24 -1.17
CA ARG A 90 5.78 21.29 -0.93
C ARG A 90 6.51 20.90 -2.22
N GLY A 91 7.83 21.17 -2.28
CA GLY A 91 8.66 20.69 -3.41
C GLY A 91 8.74 19.16 -3.49
N VAL A 92 8.91 18.61 -4.69
CA VAL A 92 9.04 17.16 -4.94
C VAL A 92 10.09 16.52 -4.04
N LEU A 93 11.27 17.16 -3.91
CA LEU A 93 12.34 16.66 -3.04
C LEU A 93 11.91 16.58 -1.56
N SER A 94 11.12 17.55 -1.08
CA SER A 94 10.59 17.54 0.28
C SER A 94 9.68 16.34 0.54
N TYR A 95 8.88 15.94 -0.45
CA TYR A 95 8.04 14.74 -0.37
C TYR A 95 8.86 13.45 -0.40
N CYS A 96 9.92 13.37 -1.22
CA CYS A 96 10.83 12.24 -1.21
C CYS A 96 11.50 12.06 0.17
N VAL A 97 11.98 13.15 0.74
CA VAL A 97 12.61 13.15 2.07
C VAL A 97 11.59 12.78 3.15
N ALA A 98 10.39 13.35 3.12
CA ALA A 98 9.31 13.00 4.05
C ALA A 98 8.91 11.53 3.94
N GLY A 99 8.85 10.99 2.72
CA GLY A 99 8.62 9.57 2.46
C GLY A 99 9.67 8.69 3.12
N LEU A 100 10.94 9.03 2.97
CA LEU A 100 12.04 8.27 3.57
C LEU A 100 11.98 8.29 5.11
N PHE A 101 11.73 9.46 5.72
CA PHE A 101 11.61 9.57 7.18
C PHE A 101 10.36 8.91 7.76
N SER A 102 9.34 8.67 6.96
CA SER A 102 8.15 7.94 7.41
C SER A 102 8.34 6.42 7.37
N LEU A 103 9.34 5.89 6.65
CA LEU A 103 9.61 4.45 6.53
C LEU A 103 9.75 3.73 7.87
N PRO A 104 10.59 4.19 8.83
CA PRO A 104 10.73 3.49 10.10
C PRO A 104 9.40 3.39 10.87
N LYS A 105 8.58 4.45 10.78
CA LYS A 105 7.26 4.48 11.42
C LYS A 105 6.30 3.50 10.75
N LEU A 106 6.28 3.44 9.41
CA LEU A 106 5.45 2.51 8.64
C LEU A 106 5.86 1.06 8.88
N VAL A 107 7.17 0.78 8.89
CA VAL A 107 7.69 -0.56 9.20
C VAL A 107 7.33 -0.95 10.64
N GLY A 108 7.49 -0.05 11.60
CA GLY A 108 7.09 -0.28 13.00
C GLY A 108 5.59 -0.55 13.14
N ALA A 109 4.74 0.25 12.47
CA ALA A 109 3.30 0.01 12.44
C ALA A 109 2.95 -1.32 11.78
N GLY A 110 3.57 -1.64 10.64
CA GLY A 110 3.36 -2.90 9.93
C GLY A 110 3.75 -4.12 10.78
N LEU A 111 4.88 -4.07 11.50
CA LEU A 111 5.32 -5.12 12.41
C LEU A 111 4.33 -5.31 13.58
N LEU A 112 3.86 -4.22 14.20
CA LEU A 112 2.86 -4.30 15.27
C LEU A 112 1.55 -4.90 14.78
N MET A 113 1.09 -4.51 13.60
CA MET A 113 -0.12 -5.07 12.99
C MET A 113 0.06 -6.54 12.62
N LEU A 114 1.24 -6.92 12.11
CA LEU A 114 1.57 -8.31 11.80
C LEU A 114 1.62 -9.16 13.07
N LEU A 115 2.17 -8.66 14.18
CA LEU A 115 2.18 -9.34 15.47
C LEU A 115 0.75 -9.54 16.00
N LEU A 116 -0.09 -8.51 15.91
CA LEU A 116 -1.49 -8.61 16.33
C LEU A 116 -2.25 -9.67 15.52
N TYR A 117 -2.10 -9.65 14.21
CA TYR A 117 -2.70 -10.64 13.33
C TYR A 117 -2.13 -12.04 13.58
N GLY A 118 -0.83 -12.15 13.77
CA GLY A 118 -0.14 -13.39 14.15
C GLY A 118 -0.69 -13.99 15.44
N ALA A 119 -0.98 -13.16 16.45
CA ALA A 119 -1.60 -13.62 17.69
C ALA A 119 -2.98 -14.23 17.47
N VAL A 120 -3.78 -13.66 16.56
CA VAL A 120 -5.08 -14.25 16.15
C VAL A 120 -4.87 -15.62 15.51
N LEU A 121 -3.91 -15.74 14.58
CA LEU A 121 -3.60 -17.02 13.93
C LEU A 121 -3.09 -18.07 14.92
N VAL A 122 -2.28 -17.69 15.89
CA VAL A 122 -1.85 -18.58 16.98
C VAL A 122 -3.06 -19.04 17.79
N GLY A 123 -3.98 -18.14 18.14
CA GLY A 123 -5.25 -18.50 18.82
C GLY A 123 -6.06 -19.51 18.02
N VAL A 124 -6.19 -19.31 16.70
CA VAL A 124 -6.85 -20.26 15.78
C VAL A 124 -6.15 -21.61 15.80
N ALA A 125 -4.81 -21.62 15.72
CA ALA A 125 -4.02 -22.86 15.75
C ALA A 125 -4.20 -23.63 17.06
N LEU A 126 -4.24 -22.94 18.21
CA LEU A 126 -4.49 -23.57 19.51
C LEU A 126 -5.86 -24.21 19.60
N VAL A 127 -6.92 -23.55 19.09
CA VAL A 127 -8.26 -24.14 19.05
C VAL A 127 -8.29 -25.38 18.17
N LEU A 128 -7.67 -25.34 16.99
CA LEU A 128 -7.56 -26.52 16.10
C LEU A 128 -6.76 -27.66 16.74
N LEU A 129 -5.76 -27.33 17.55
CA LEU A 129 -4.97 -28.34 18.28
C LEU A 129 -5.82 -29.07 19.33
N VAL A 130 -6.72 -28.36 20.02
CA VAL A 130 -7.71 -28.97 20.93
C VAL A 130 -8.66 -29.90 20.15
N CYS A 131 -9.07 -29.51 18.95
CA CYS A 131 -9.93 -30.35 18.10
C CYS A 131 -9.24 -31.62 17.58
N LYS A 132 -7.92 -31.78 17.77
CA LYS A 132 -7.19 -33.03 17.41
C LYS A 132 -7.45 -34.19 18.37
N LEU A 133 -8.10 -33.94 19.52
CA LEU A 133 -8.37 -34.99 20.50
C LEU A 133 -9.26 -36.11 19.91
N PRO A 134 -8.87 -37.39 20.04
CA PRO A 134 -9.64 -38.49 19.49
C PRO A 134 -10.98 -38.64 20.21
N GLY A 135 -12.04 -38.89 19.48
CA GLY A 135 -13.41 -39.10 19.96
C GLY A 135 -14.25 -37.81 19.95
N ILE A 136 -13.81 -36.72 20.57
CA ILE A 136 -14.56 -35.47 20.67
C ILE A 136 -14.19 -34.48 19.53
N GLY A 137 -13.00 -34.58 18.99
CA GLY A 137 -12.45 -33.69 17.97
C GLY A 137 -13.34 -33.51 16.74
N PRO A 138 -13.85 -34.56 16.10
CA PRO A 138 -14.70 -34.44 14.91
C PRO A 138 -15.99 -33.65 15.16
N VAL A 139 -16.60 -33.80 16.34
CA VAL A 139 -17.83 -33.07 16.72
C VAL A 139 -17.50 -31.59 16.98
N LEU A 140 -16.39 -31.32 17.68
CA LEU A 140 -15.92 -29.95 17.90
C LEU A 140 -15.58 -29.23 16.60
N LEU A 141 -15.02 -29.91 15.61
CA LEU A 141 -14.67 -29.31 14.32
C LEU A 141 -15.89 -28.78 13.56
N VAL A 142 -17.06 -29.44 13.68
CA VAL A 142 -18.30 -28.97 13.01
C VAL A 142 -18.66 -27.54 13.43
N VAL A 143 -18.44 -27.19 14.72
CA VAL A 143 -18.73 -25.87 15.25
C VAL A 143 -17.51 -24.96 15.18
N ALA A 144 -16.32 -25.48 15.49
CA ALA A 144 -15.12 -24.69 15.54
C ALA A 144 -14.72 -24.12 14.16
N VAL A 145 -14.78 -24.92 13.09
CA VAL A 145 -14.36 -24.48 11.76
C VAL A 145 -15.14 -23.25 11.27
N PRO A 146 -16.48 -23.21 11.27
CA PRO A 146 -17.23 -22.02 10.89
C PRO A 146 -16.88 -20.79 11.73
N LEU A 147 -16.74 -20.96 13.05
CA LEU A 147 -16.39 -19.86 13.95
C LEU A 147 -14.98 -19.34 13.70
N LEU A 148 -14.00 -20.23 13.50
CA LEU A 148 -12.63 -19.85 13.21
C LEU A 148 -12.51 -19.16 11.84
N VAL A 149 -13.21 -19.65 10.82
CA VAL A 149 -13.24 -18.99 9.50
C VAL A 149 -13.82 -17.58 9.62
N LEU A 150 -14.94 -17.42 10.36
CA LEU A 150 -15.52 -16.11 10.59
C LEU A 150 -14.57 -15.19 11.37
N THR A 151 -13.91 -15.70 12.41
CA THR A 151 -12.92 -14.95 13.20
C THR A 151 -11.76 -14.47 12.34
N VAL A 152 -11.19 -15.34 11.50
CA VAL A 152 -10.10 -14.99 10.59
C VAL A 152 -10.57 -13.98 9.54
N ALA A 153 -11.78 -14.15 8.99
CA ALA A 153 -12.35 -13.21 8.01
C ALA A 153 -12.54 -11.82 8.61
N LEU A 154 -13.08 -11.73 9.83
CA LEU A 154 -13.25 -10.46 10.55
C LEU A 154 -11.90 -9.83 10.92
N ALA A 155 -10.93 -10.64 11.34
CA ALA A 155 -9.58 -10.16 11.64
C ALA A 155 -8.87 -9.62 10.37
N LEU A 156 -9.00 -10.31 9.24
CA LEU A 156 -8.50 -9.84 7.95
C LEU A 156 -9.15 -8.53 7.51
N LEU A 157 -10.47 -8.42 7.66
CA LEU A 157 -11.20 -7.20 7.32
C LEU A 157 -10.74 -6.03 8.20
N GLY A 158 -10.63 -6.26 9.52
CA GLY A 158 -10.11 -5.26 10.46
C GLY A 158 -8.67 -4.85 10.16
N TYR A 159 -7.80 -5.81 9.83
CA TYR A 159 -6.43 -5.56 9.40
C TYR A 159 -6.38 -4.69 8.15
N TYR A 160 -7.20 -5.01 7.15
CA TYR A 160 -7.26 -4.28 5.90
C TYR A 160 -7.72 -2.83 6.07
N VAL A 161 -8.75 -2.61 6.89
CA VAL A 161 -9.22 -1.25 7.25
C VAL A 161 -8.13 -0.49 8.01
N ALA A 162 -7.48 -1.13 8.98
CA ALA A 162 -6.44 -0.51 9.77
C ALA A 162 -5.23 -0.11 8.92
N VAL A 163 -4.75 -0.97 8.01
CA VAL A 163 -3.66 -0.64 7.07
C VAL A 163 -4.02 0.58 6.22
N SER A 164 -5.25 0.65 5.73
CA SER A 164 -5.72 1.76 4.88
C SER A 164 -5.80 3.09 5.62
N ILE A 165 -5.91 3.09 6.96
CA ILE A 165 -6.01 4.29 7.79
C ILE A 165 -4.66 4.66 8.42
N VAL A 166 -3.87 3.67 8.88
CA VAL A 166 -2.62 3.90 9.62
C VAL A 166 -1.56 4.55 8.75
N GLY A 167 -1.45 4.14 7.48
CA GLY A 167 -0.52 4.77 6.52
C GLY A 167 -0.74 6.28 6.42
N PRO A 168 -1.93 6.74 6.00
CA PRO A 168 -2.29 8.15 5.95
C PRO A 168 -2.16 8.90 7.29
N ALA A 169 -2.45 8.25 8.41
CA ALA A 169 -2.25 8.83 9.73
C ALA A 169 -0.77 9.18 9.99
N ILE A 170 0.13 8.26 9.63
CA ILE A 170 1.58 8.48 9.75
C ILE A 170 2.06 9.57 8.80
N TRP A 171 1.51 9.63 7.58
CA TRP A 171 1.81 10.69 6.60
C TRP A 171 1.31 12.07 7.05
N ASP A 172 0.22 12.11 7.82
CA ASP A 172 -0.30 13.33 8.45
C ASP A 172 0.52 13.78 9.68
N GLY A 173 1.51 12.97 10.10
CA GLY A 173 2.45 13.27 11.18
C GLY A 173 2.16 12.60 12.51
N GLU A 174 1.18 11.69 12.60
CA GLU A 174 0.88 10.96 13.83
C GLU A 174 2.02 10.02 14.23
N ARG A 175 2.13 9.77 15.53
CA ARG A 175 3.01 8.71 16.06
C ARG A 175 2.37 7.35 15.82
N VAL A 176 3.17 6.29 15.68
CA VAL A 176 2.71 4.94 15.37
C VAL A 176 1.60 4.48 16.31
N MET A 177 1.80 4.61 17.63
CA MET A 177 0.80 4.17 18.63
C MET A 177 -0.49 4.99 18.58
N HIS A 178 -0.38 6.32 18.32
CA HIS A 178 -1.56 7.16 18.14
C HIS A 178 -2.32 6.80 16.87
N ALA A 179 -1.60 6.57 15.76
CA ALA A 179 -2.22 6.14 14.50
C ALA A 179 -2.98 4.81 14.66
N LEU A 180 -2.41 3.84 15.38
CA LEU A 180 -3.05 2.56 15.66
C LEU A 180 -4.27 2.70 16.58
N SER A 181 -4.17 3.50 17.65
CA SER A 181 -5.29 3.70 18.59
C SER A 181 -6.46 4.43 17.94
N ILE A 182 -6.17 5.44 17.07
CA ILE A 182 -7.20 6.14 16.31
C ILE A 182 -7.83 5.19 15.28
N ALA A 183 -7.02 4.40 14.55
CA ALA A 183 -7.53 3.41 13.59
C ALA A 183 -8.41 2.37 14.28
N TRP A 184 -8.03 1.91 15.46
CA TRP A 184 -8.86 1.00 16.28
C TRP A 184 -10.17 1.65 16.69
N SER A 185 -10.14 2.91 17.16
CA SER A 185 -11.34 3.68 17.52
C SER A 185 -12.29 3.83 16.33
N ILE A 186 -11.77 4.16 15.13
CA ILE A 186 -12.56 4.27 13.90
C ILE A 186 -13.21 2.93 13.55
N THR A 187 -12.41 1.86 13.56
CA THR A 187 -12.89 0.51 13.23
C THR A 187 -13.97 0.02 14.19
N ARG A 188 -13.87 0.41 15.47
CA ARG A 188 -14.87 0.03 16.50
C ARG A 188 -16.14 0.86 16.44
N ASN A 189 -16.04 2.17 16.24
CA ASN A 189 -17.15 3.10 16.36
C ASN A 189 -17.91 3.32 15.04
N HIS A 190 -17.20 3.26 13.90
CA HIS A 190 -17.74 3.51 12.55
C HIS A 190 -17.35 2.41 11.54
N PRO A 191 -17.57 1.11 11.85
CA PRO A 191 -17.06 0.02 11.02
C PRO A 191 -17.64 0.05 9.61
N PHE A 192 -18.95 0.17 9.48
CA PHE A 192 -19.64 0.10 8.19
C PHE A 192 -19.33 1.29 7.28
N GLU A 193 -19.21 2.51 7.84
CA GLU A 193 -18.85 3.69 7.08
C GLU A 193 -17.42 3.59 6.56
N ALA A 194 -16.46 3.21 7.43
CA ALA A 194 -15.07 3.06 7.07
C ALA A 194 -14.88 1.96 6.02
N ILE A 195 -15.48 0.77 6.24
CA ILE A 195 -15.41 -0.35 5.29
C ILE A 195 -16.04 0.06 3.95
N GLY A 196 -17.24 0.64 3.97
CA GLY A 196 -17.96 1.05 2.76
C GLY A 196 -17.15 2.03 1.93
N LYS A 197 -16.53 3.01 2.57
CA LYS A 197 -15.70 4.01 1.88
C LYS A 197 -14.42 3.41 1.30
N ILE A 198 -13.71 2.59 2.08
CA ILE A 198 -12.48 1.94 1.62
C ILE A 198 -12.79 0.96 0.49
N VAL A 199 -13.77 0.08 0.66
CA VAL A 199 -14.13 -0.91 -0.35
C VAL A 199 -14.66 -0.23 -1.63
N GLY A 200 -15.53 0.77 -1.49
CA GLY A 200 -16.05 1.53 -2.64
C GLY A 200 -14.95 2.27 -3.40
N GLY A 201 -14.03 2.91 -2.68
CA GLY A 201 -12.90 3.60 -3.28
C GLY A 201 -11.93 2.64 -3.98
N LEU A 202 -11.69 1.48 -3.38
CA LEU A 202 -10.81 0.45 -3.97
C LEU A 202 -11.45 -0.25 -5.16
N LEU A 203 -12.76 -0.48 -5.16
CA LEU A 203 -13.47 -0.97 -6.34
C LEU A 203 -13.32 0.02 -7.51
N LEU A 204 -13.52 1.30 -7.26
CA LEU A 204 -13.34 2.33 -8.28
C LEU A 204 -11.89 2.39 -8.78
N SER A 205 -10.92 2.33 -7.86
CA SER A 205 -9.49 2.26 -8.19
C SER A 205 -9.15 0.99 -8.98
N GLY A 206 -9.77 -0.15 -8.63
CA GLY A 206 -9.59 -1.43 -9.32
C GLY A 206 -10.13 -1.42 -10.74
N ILE A 207 -11.29 -0.81 -10.97
CA ILE A 207 -11.85 -0.63 -12.33
C ILE A 207 -10.90 0.23 -13.16
N PHE A 208 -10.42 1.34 -12.61
CA PHE A 208 -9.44 2.18 -13.30
C PHE A 208 -8.14 1.43 -13.59
N ALA A 209 -7.63 0.67 -12.63
CA ALA A 209 -6.46 -0.18 -12.80
C ALA A 209 -6.64 -1.19 -13.93
N ALA A 210 -7.78 -1.87 -13.95
CA ALA A 210 -8.12 -2.84 -15.00
C ALA A 210 -8.17 -2.19 -16.39
N MET A 211 -8.72 -0.97 -16.50
CA MET A 211 -8.72 -0.21 -17.75
C MET A 211 -7.30 0.13 -18.20
N VAL A 212 -6.48 0.72 -17.32
CA VAL A 212 -5.10 1.14 -17.65
C VAL A 212 -4.24 -0.06 -18.02
N PHE A 213 -4.21 -1.10 -17.18
CA PHE A 213 -3.40 -2.29 -17.44
C PHE A 213 -3.96 -3.11 -18.62
N GLY A 214 -5.28 -3.10 -18.84
CA GLY A 214 -5.89 -3.71 -20.01
C GLY A 214 -5.43 -3.02 -21.30
N LEU A 215 -5.46 -1.69 -21.35
CA LEU A 215 -4.98 -0.93 -22.50
C LEU A 215 -3.47 -1.14 -22.73
N VAL A 216 -2.66 -1.06 -21.67
CA VAL A 216 -1.22 -1.31 -21.76
C VAL A 216 -0.94 -2.75 -22.21
N GLY A 217 -1.67 -3.73 -21.67
CA GLY A 217 -1.54 -5.14 -22.05
C GLY A 217 -1.88 -5.38 -23.51
N ILE A 218 -3.03 -4.90 -24.00
CA ILE A 218 -3.43 -5.03 -25.40
C ILE A 218 -2.42 -4.32 -26.32
N SER A 219 -2.01 -3.10 -25.97
CA SER A 219 -1.01 -2.37 -26.75
C SER A 219 0.33 -3.11 -26.79
N SER A 220 0.74 -3.71 -25.69
CA SER A 220 1.95 -4.52 -25.59
C SER A 220 1.86 -5.77 -26.48
N LEU A 221 0.71 -6.44 -26.52
CA LEU A 221 0.49 -7.58 -27.40
C LEU A 221 0.55 -7.19 -28.90
N ILE A 222 -0.04 -6.05 -29.26
CA ILE A 222 0.00 -5.55 -30.65
C ILE A 222 1.45 -5.21 -31.05
N VAL A 223 2.15 -4.42 -30.22
CA VAL A 223 3.54 -4.03 -30.51
C VAL A 223 4.45 -5.26 -30.59
N GLY A 224 4.27 -6.22 -29.68
CA GLY A 224 5.04 -7.45 -29.67
C GLY A 224 4.73 -8.37 -30.84
N GLY A 225 3.49 -8.47 -31.23
CA GLY A 225 3.08 -9.22 -32.42
C GLY A 225 3.69 -8.65 -33.71
N LEU A 226 3.83 -7.32 -33.80
CA LEU A 226 4.50 -6.66 -34.91
C LEU A 226 6.04 -6.74 -34.82
N ALA A 227 6.60 -6.70 -33.62
CA ALA A 227 8.03 -6.80 -33.43
C ALA A 227 8.60 -8.20 -33.74
N ALA A 228 7.82 -9.25 -33.48
CA ALA A 228 8.21 -10.62 -33.73
C ALA A 228 8.67 -10.88 -35.18
N PRO A 229 7.89 -10.55 -36.22
CA PRO A 229 8.31 -10.77 -37.64
C PRO A 229 9.37 -9.75 -38.10
N ILE A 230 9.41 -8.53 -37.55
CA ILE A 230 10.28 -7.44 -38.01
C ILE A 230 11.69 -7.59 -37.41
N ILE A 231 11.77 -7.87 -36.11
CA ILE A 231 13.04 -7.88 -35.34
C ILE A 231 13.51 -9.30 -35.08
N GLY A 232 12.67 -10.31 -35.35
CA GLY A 232 12.96 -11.72 -35.05
C GLY A 232 12.86 -12.08 -33.56
N VAL A 233 12.21 -11.19 -32.77
CA VAL A 233 12.05 -11.32 -31.33
C VAL A 233 10.65 -11.84 -31.04
N GLY A 234 10.49 -13.16 -30.87
CA GLY A 234 9.22 -13.74 -30.42
C GLY A 234 8.92 -13.27 -29.00
N MET A 235 7.78 -12.57 -28.81
CA MET A 235 7.28 -12.25 -27.48
C MET A 235 6.55 -13.46 -26.89
N SER A 236 7.27 -14.44 -26.39
CA SER A 236 6.79 -15.21 -25.28
C SER A 236 6.90 -14.33 -24.02
N LEU A 237 5.82 -14.15 -23.27
CA LEU A 237 5.82 -13.55 -21.92
C LEU A 237 6.55 -14.52 -20.94
N ASP A 238 7.68 -15.02 -21.36
CA ASP A 238 8.49 -15.90 -20.55
C ASP A 238 9.40 -15.03 -19.68
N TRP A 239 8.95 -14.79 -18.46
CA TRP A 239 9.71 -14.09 -17.43
C TRP A 239 11.09 -14.73 -17.20
N SER A 240 11.25 -16.01 -17.53
CA SER A 240 12.53 -16.71 -17.43
C SER A 240 13.55 -16.20 -18.45
N ALA A 241 13.11 -15.81 -19.64
CA ALA A 241 13.98 -15.21 -20.67
C ALA A 241 14.46 -13.80 -20.28
N LEU A 242 13.63 -13.04 -19.56
CA LEU A 242 13.98 -11.72 -19.01
C LEU A 242 15.00 -11.82 -17.87
N VAL A 243 14.89 -12.85 -17.03
CA VAL A 243 15.77 -13.08 -15.87
C VAL A 243 17.01 -13.90 -16.26
N GLY A 244 16.91 -14.73 -17.29
CA GLY A 244 17.96 -15.68 -17.69
C GLY A 244 19.12 -15.15 -18.54
N GLY A 245 19.07 -13.89 -18.97
CA GLY A 245 20.21 -13.22 -19.66
C GLY A 245 20.63 -13.80 -21.03
N TYR A 246 19.89 -14.75 -21.57
CA TYR A 246 20.21 -15.43 -22.86
C TYR A 246 19.48 -14.79 -24.04
N GLY A 247 19.51 -13.48 -24.17
CA GLY A 247 18.86 -12.81 -25.27
C GLY A 247 19.82 -11.90 -26.05
N SER A 248 19.55 -11.71 -27.34
CA SER A 248 20.18 -10.66 -28.12
C SER A 248 19.95 -9.30 -27.43
N SER A 249 20.80 -8.30 -27.70
CA SER A 249 20.68 -6.92 -27.19
C SER A 249 19.26 -6.32 -27.40
N HIS A 250 18.52 -6.79 -28.38
CA HIS A 250 17.14 -6.42 -28.69
C HIS A 250 16.14 -6.86 -27.62
N TRP A 251 16.33 -8.06 -27.02
CA TRP A 251 15.50 -8.55 -25.92
C TRP A 251 15.64 -7.71 -24.65
N VAL A 252 16.88 -7.34 -24.34
CA VAL A 252 17.16 -6.47 -23.19
C VAL A 252 16.51 -5.10 -23.41
N GLY A 253 16.65 -4.52 -24.60
CA GLY A 253 16.05 -3.24 -24.95
C GLY A 253 14.52 -3.27 -24.87
N ALA A 254 13.89 -4.31 -25.44
CA ALA A 254 12.45 -4.50 -25.38
C ALA A 254 11.97 -4.67 -23.93
N GLY A 255 12.65 -5.50 -23.13
CA GLY A 255 12.32 -5.72 -21.73
C GLY A 255 12.37 -4.45 -20.88
N VAL A 256 13.44 -3.64 -21.05
CA VAL A 256 13.54 -2.33 -20.39
C VAL A 256 12.42 -1.39 -20.85
N GLY A 257 12.12 -1.34 -22.15
CA GLY A 257 11.03 -0.52 -22.68
C GLY A 257 9.67 -0.88 -22.07
N TYR A 258 9.33 -2.17 -22.00
CA TYR A 258 8.11 -2.64 -21.35
C TYR A 258 8.09 -2.35 -19.85
N ALA A 259 9.19 -2.59 -19.15
CA ALA A 259 9.31 -2.28 -17.74
C ALA A 259 9.03 -0.79 -17.46
N LEU A 260 9.56 0.12 -18.29
CA LEU A 260 9.30 1.56 -18.18
C LEU A 260 7.81 1.89 -18.33
N VAL A 261 7.14 1.30 -19.32
CA VAL A 261 5.70 1.51 -19.54
C VAL A 261 4.90 0.98 -18.36
N PHE A 262 5.17 -0.24 -17.89
CA PHE A 262 4.48 -0.84 -16.75
C PHE A 262 4.72 -0.08 -15.45
N VAL A 263 5.95 0.37 -15.19
CA VAL A 263 6.30 1.18 -14.01
C VAL A 263 5.55 2.52 -14.04
N THR A 264 5.50 3.17 -15.21
CA THR A 264 4.76 4.43 -15.37
C THR A 264 3.26 4.21 -15.14
N ALA A 265 2.67 3.19 -15.78
CA ALA A 265 1.27 2.84 -15.58
C ALA A 265 0.97 2.53 -14.10
N SER A 266 1.85 1.76 -13.44
CA SER A 266 1.74 1.44 -12.02
C SER A 266 1.78 2.68 -11.14
N ALA A 267 2.64 3.65 -11.42
CA ALA A 267 2.70 4.90 -10.67
C ALA A 267 1.35 5.65 -10.68
N PHE A 268 0.68 5.71 -11.83
CA PHE A 268 -0.65 6.31 -11.93
C PHE A 268 -1.73 5.50 -11.19
N VAL A 269 -1.73 4.19 -11.37
CA VAL A 269 -2.75 3.30 -10.80
C VAL A 269 -2.68 3.29 -9.27
N PHE A 270 -1.48 3.22 -8.69
CA PHE A 270 -1.30 3.14 -7.23
C PHE A 270 -1.59 4.45 -6.49
N LEU A 271 -1.64 5.60 -7.17
CA LEU A 271 -2.05 6.86 -6.54
C LEU A 271 -3.51 6.84 -6.06
N LEU A 272 -4.41 6.13 -6.77
CA LEU A 272 -5.82 6.10 -6.41
C LEU A 272 -6.08 5.43 -5.05
N PRO A 273 -5.60 4.20 -4.77
CA PRO A 273 -5.78 3.60 -3.45
C PRO A 273 -5.10 4.40 -2.33
N LEU A 274 -3.98 5.08 -2.59
CA LEU A 274 -3.38 5.99 -1.61
C LEU A 274 -4.29 7.17 -1.30
N MET A 275 -4.94 7.74 -2.32
CA MET A 275 -5.90 8.83 -2.15
C MET A 275 -7.16 8.37 -1.40
N VAL A 276 -7.65 7.13 -1.64
CA VAL A 276 -8.75 6.54 -0.86
C VAL A 276 -8.40 6.52 0.62
N GLY A 277 -7.21 6.04 0.96
CA GLY A 277 -6.72 6.04 2.34
C GLY A 277 -6.64 7.45 2.93
N ALA A 278 -6.06 8.40 2.20
CA ALA A 278 -5.92 9.80 2.64
C ALA A 278 -7.28 10.47 2.88
N LEU A 279 -8.24 10.32 1.97
CA LEU A 279 -9.60 10.87 2.12
C LEU A 279 -10.34 10.22 3.30
N THR A 280 -10.20 8.91 3.46
CA THR A 280 -10.81 8.17 4.57
C THR A 280 -10.22 8.64 5.90
N TRP A 281 -8.90 8.74 5.99
CA TRP A 281 -8.23 9.27 7.19
C TRP A 281 -8.69 10.68 7.53
N CYS A 282 -8.69 11.60 6.56
CA CYS A 282 -9.08 12.99 6.79
C CYS A 282 -10.51 13.11 7.32
N GLU A 283 -11.47 12.36 6.74
CA GLU A 283 -12.86 12.39 7.19
C GLU A 283 -13.02 11.88 8.62
N PHE A 284 -12.48 10.69 8.90
CA PHE A 284 -12.68 10.08 10.21
C PHE A 284 -11.83 10.75 11.29
N SER A 285 -10.66 11.29 10.95
CA SER A 285 -9.83 12.02 11.90
C SER A 285 -10.48 13.32 12.39
N ASP A 286 -11.42 13.87 11.63
CA ASP A 286 -12.19 15.06 12.03
C ASP A 286 -13.44 14.69 12.85
N LYS A 287 -13.96 13.45 12.70
CA LYS A 287 -15.10 12.93 13.49
C LYS A 287 -14.68 12.41 14.87
N VAL A 288 -13.42 12.06 15.07
CA VAL A 288 -12.91 11.45 16.30
C VAL A 288 -12.18 12.48 17.16
N ASP A 289 -12.44 12.48 18.46
CA ASP A 289 -11.70 13.30 19.42
C ASP A 289 -10.27 12.76 19.62
N ARG A 290 -9.37 13.25 18.77
CA ARG A 290 -7.95 12.89 18.79
C ARG A 290 -7.25 13.26 20.08
N GLY A 291 -7.72 14.32 20.77
CA GLY A 291 -7.13 14.80 22.03
C GLY A 291 -7.28 13.75 23.14
N THR A 292 -8.49 13.29 23.34
CA THR A 292 -8.80 12.23 24.34
C THR A 292 -8.10 10.91 24.03
N ILE A 293 -8.05 10.49 22.76
CA ILE A 293 -7.37 9.23 22.39
C ILE A 293 -5.87 9.33 22.61
N ARG A 294 -5.23 10.46 22.25
CA ARG A 294 -3.79 10.67 22.46
C ARG A 294 -3.45 10.64 23.96
N SER A 295 -4.20 11.36 24.80
CA SER A 295 -3.96 11.36 26.23
C SER A 295 -4.11 9.98 26.87
N ALA A 296 -5.13 9.22 26.47
CA ALA A 296 -5.33 7.85 26.93
C ALA A 296 -4.20 6.90 26.46
N THR A 297 -3.70 7.08 25.24
CA THR A 297 -2.58 6.28 24.71
C THR A 297 -1.28 6.62 25.43
N ASP A 298 -1.01 7.91 25.68
CA ASP A 298 0.20 8.33 26.37
C ASP A 298 0.21 7.87 27.84
N SER A 299 -0.95 7.90 28.54
CA SER A 299 -1.04 7.36 29.88
C SER A 299 -0.81 5.84 29.92
N ALA A 300 -1.39 5.09 29.00
CA ALA A 300 -1.16 3.65 28.90
C ALA A 300 0.32 3.31 28.62
N LEU A 301 1.00 4.09 27.77
CA LEU A 301 2.43 3.91 27.51
C LEU A 301 3.29 4.23 28.74
N GLN A 302 2.93 5.25 29.52
CA GLN A 302 3.62 5.57 30.77
C GLN A 302 3.49 4.43 31.79
N ASP A 303 2.30 3.85 31.93
CA ASP A 303 2.06 2.72 32.82
C ASP A 303 2.87 1.49 32.42
N VAL A 304 2.95 1.19 31.11
CA VAL A 304 3.78 0.09 30.61
C VAL A 304 5.26 0.34 30.89
N ASN A 305 5.75 1.55 30.62
CA ASN A 305 7.15 1.90 30.85
C ASN A 305 7.50 1.86 32.34
N ALA A 306 6.60 2.28 33.23
CA ALA A 306 6.78 2.18 34.67
C ALA A 306 6.94 0.72 35.11
N ARG A 307 6.05 -0.18 34.62
CA ARG A 307 6.15 -1.62 34.94
C ARG A 307 7.42 -2.27 34.39
N VAL A 308 7.86 -1.90 33.19
CA VAL A 308 9.12 -2.42 32.60
C VAL A 308 10.35 -1.94 33.40
N ALA A 309 10.31 -0.75 33.98
CA ALA A 309 11.39 -0.22 34.78
C ALA A 309 11.51 -0.90 36.19
N GLU A 310 10.46 -1.61 36.62
CA GLU A 310 10.43 -2.37 37.86
C GLU A 310 11.08 -3.77 37.73
N PHE A 311 11.35 -4.24 36.50
CA PHE A 311 12.05 -5.50 36.19
C PHE A 311 13.53 -5.27 35.92
#